data_e8722a129a3abf74306f6b7b7e816abd
#
_entry.id   e8722a129a3abf74306f6b7b7e816abd
#
_cell.length_a   1.000
_cell.length_b   1.000
_cell.length_c   1.000
_cell.angle_alpha   90.00
_cell.angle_beta   90.00
_cell.angle_gamma   90.00
#
_symmetry.space_group_name_H-M   'P 1'
#
loop_
_entity.id
_entity.type
_entity.pdbx_description
1 polymer ?
#
loop_
_entity_poly.entity_id
_entity_poly.type
_entity_poly.pdbx_seq_one_letter_code
_entity_poly.pdbx_strand_id
1 'polypeptide(L)'
;MTDASALPASDARARRNVIVLVAAQAILGSQLSMVFIVAGLSGQTLASNPCWATLPITMAVTGSMLSATPLSAIMQRFGRRVGFLVGALAGALGASVCAVALMQGSFALFLAGSLLTGTYMSAQGFYRFAAADTASETFRPKAISWVMAGGLLSAVIGPQVVKLTAEAMVVPFLGTYLAAILLNLCGVALFAFLDIPRPTPPAAGSPRGRSRLELLREPRIAVAVICATVAYALMNLVMTSSPLAVVGCGFATSDAANVVTAHVLAMYGPSFFTGHVIARFGAEKVMALGLAILAGSGAVALSGVELGHFFGALVLLGIGWNFGFIGATALLASAHAPEERGRIQGLNDLIVFGGVAMASLASGGLMNCSGGSVEAGWQAVNLAMLPFLVAAGGALIWLALRPKEE
;
A
#
# COMPACT_ATOMS: atom_id res chain seq x y z
N MET A 1 -34.13 -31.19 -12.76
CA MET A 1 -33.41 -30.37 -13.74
C MET A 1 -33.65 -28.92 -13.35
N THR A 2 -32.82 -28.37 -12.49
CA THR A 2 -32.88 -26.96 -12.04
C THR A 2 -32.12 -26.11 -13.06
N ASP A 3 -32.84 -25.16 -13.63
CA ASP A 3 -32.41 -24.26 -14.69
C ASP A 3 -31.22 -23.39 -14.22
N ALA A 4 -30.03 -23.69 -14.74
CA ALA A 4 -28.74 -23.07 -14.35
C ALA A 4 -28.42 -21.81 -15.18
N SER A 5 -29.40 -21.17 -15.84
CA SER A 5 -29.12 -20.18 -16.89
C SER A 5 -29.63 -18.74 -16.69
N ALA A 6 -30.24 -18.41 -15.56
CA ALA A 6 -30.66 -17.02 -15.31
C ALA A 6 -29.87 -16.40 -14.17
N LEU A 7 -28.62 -15.95 -14.44
CA LEU A 7 -27.93 -15.01 -13.55
C LEU A 7 -28.71 -13.68 -13.55
N PRO A 8 -29.00 -13.10 -12.40
CA PRO A 8 -29.74 -11.84 -12.35
C PRO A 8 -29.01 -10.74 -13.12
N ALA A 9 -29.74 -9.95 -13.89
CA ALA A 9 -29.19 -8.86 -14.74
C ALA A 9 -28.27 -7.88 -13.96
N SER A 10 -28.39 -7.81 -12.64
CA SER A 10 -27.52 -7.06 -11.74
C SER A 10 -26.07 -7.55 -11.72
N ASP A 11 -25.83 -8.86 -11.84
CA ASP A 11 -24.46 -9.40 -11.76
C ASP A 11 -23.69 -9.27 -13.09
N ALA A 12 -24.35 -9.16 -14.24
CA ALA A 12 -23.69 -8.89 -15.52
C ALA A 12 -22.99 -7.51 -15.50
N ARG A 13 -23.67 -6.49 -15.00
CA ARG A 13 -23.10 -5.14 -14.80
C ARG A 13 -21.95 -5.16 -13.78
N ALA A 14 -22.14 -5.85 -12.66
CA ALA A 14 -21.12 -6.01 -11.65
C ALA A 14 -19.85 -6.69 -12.20
N ARG A 15 -20.00 -7.78 -12.96
CA ARG A 15 -18.89 -8.50 -13.60
C ARG A 15 -18.12 -7.61 -14.57
N ARG A 16 -18.83 -6.83 -15.43
CA ARG A 16 -18.17 -5.87 -16.33
C ARG A 16 -17.35 -4.85 -15.55
N ASN A 17 -17.90 -4.24 -14.50
CA ASN A 17 -17.19 -3.30 -13.65
C ASN A 17 -15.98 -3.93 -12.96
N VAL A 18 -16.12 -5.17 -12.47
CA VAL A 18 -15.01 -5.91 -11.85
C VAL A 18 -13.89 -6.16 -12.85
N ILE A 19 -14.19 -6.56 -14.10
CA ILE A 19 -13.16 -6.75 -15.14
C ILE A 19 -12.39 -5.45 -15.39
N VAL A 20 -13.08 -4.31 -15.52
CA VAL A 20 -12.45 -3.00 -15.68
C VAL A 20 -11.56 -2.66 -14.47
N LEU A 21 -12.04 -2.91 -13.26
CA LEU A 21 -11.28 -2.63 -12.04
C LEU A 21 -10.08 -3.58 -11.84
N VAL A 22 -10.20 -4.86 -12.24
CA VAL A 22 -9.07 -5.81 -12.27
C VAL A 22 -8.00 -5.34 -13.24
N ALA A 23 -8.40 -4.94 -14.46
CA ALA A 23 -7.47 -4.38 -15.45
C ALA A 23 -6.82 -3.08 -14.94
N ALA A 24 -7.61 -2.19 -14.32
CA ALA A 24 -7.09 -0.98 -13.70
C ALA A 24 -6.11 -1.30 -12.56
N GLN A 25 -6.42 -2.28 -11.70
CA GLN A 25 -5.53 -2.70 -10.62
C GLN A 25 -4.23 -3.30 -11.17
N ALA A 26 -4.29 -4.09 -12.24
CA ALA A 26 -3.11 -4.68 -12.86
C ALA A 26 -2.22 -3.61 -13.54
N ILE A 27 -2.82 -2.71 -14.32
CA ILE A 27 -2.09 -1.75 -15.16
C ILE A 27 -1.66 -0.53 -14.32
N LEU A 28 -2.63 0.19 -13.74
CA LEU A 28 -2.29 1.36 -12.92
C LEU A 28 -1.59 0.95 -11.62
N GLY A 29 -2.05 -0.14 -10.98
CA GLY A 29 -1.41 -0.64 -9.75
C GLY A 29 0.09 -0.89 -9.89
N SER A 30 0.57 -1.21 -11.10
CA SER A 30 1.99 -1.40 -11.38
C SER A 30 2.84 -0.13 -11.13
N GLN A 31 2.27 1.06 -11.26
CA GLN A 31 2.94 2.32 -10.96
C GLN A 31 3.41 2.39 -9.51
N LEU A 32 2.68 1.78 -8.57
CA LEU A 32 3.06 1.80 -7.16
C LEU A 32 4.42 1.10 -6.96
N SER A 33 4.58 -0.12 -7.47
CA SER A 33 5.86 -0.84 -7.41
C SER A 33 6.97 -0.09 -8.15
N MET A 34 6.67 0.52 -9.31
CA MET A 34 7.63 1.36 -10.03
C MET A 34 8.15 2.50 -9.16
N VAL A 35 7.24 3.26 -8.51
CA VAL A 35 7.59 4.38 -7.63
C VAL A 35 8.48 3.89 -6.48
N PHE A 36 8.14 2.80 -5.81
CA PHE A 36 8.96 2.28 -4.71
C PHE A 36 10.36 1.83 -5.14
N ILE A 37 10.53 1.38 -6.39
CA ILE A 37 11.86 1.01 -6.91
C ILE A 37 12.67 2.26 -7.26
N VAL A 38 12.09 3.20 -8.02
CA VAL A 38 12.89 4.26 -8.66
C VAL A 38 12.87 5.59 -7.92
N ALA A 39 11.87 5.91 -7.10
CA ALA A 39 11.77 7.24 -6.50
C ALA A 39 12.85 7.50 -5.45
N GLY A 40 13.26 6.49 -4.69
CA GLY A 40 14.39 6.59 -3.77
C GLY A 40 15.72 6.74 -4.51
N LEU A 41 15.94 5.96 -5.57
CA LEU A 41 17.14 6.03 -6.41
C LEU A 41 17.22 7.39 -7.14
N SER A 42 16.10 7.86 -7.71
CA SER A 42 16.03 9.21 -8.31
C SER A 42 16.24 10.31 -7.26
N GLY A 43 15.69 10.12 -6.07
CA GLY A 43 15.87 11.04 -4.94
C GLY A 43 17.35 11.13 -4.54
N GLN A 44 18.07 10.00 -4.54
CA GLN A 44 19.50 9.96 -4.23
C GLN A 44 20.35 10.71 -5.26
N THR A 45 19.95 10.69 -6.54
CA THR A 45 20.67 11.42 -7.60
C THR A 45 20.38 12.92 -7.60
N LEU A 46 19.17 13.33 -7.16
CA LEU A 46 18.72 14.73 -7.19
C LEU A 46 18.96 15.50 -5.89
N ALA A 47 18.96 14.80 -4.74
CA ALA A 47 19.10 15.45 -3.44
C ALA A 47 20.54 15.87 -3.17
N SER A 48 20.74 17.10 -2.70
CA SER A 48 22.04 17.58 -2.22
C SER A 48 22.49 16.88 -0.94
N ASN A 49 21.53 16.39 -0.15
CA ASN A 49 21.75 15.62 1.07
C ASN A 49 21.19 14.20 0.90
N PRO A 50 22.04 13.15 0.92
CA PRO A 50 21.62 11.76 0.75
C PRO A 50 20.56 11.28 1.76
N CYS A 51 20.48 11.88 2.95
CA CYS A 51 19.47 11.56 3.96
C CYS A 51 18.04 11.73 3.44
N TRP A 52 17.84 12.56 2.44
CA TRP A 52 16.54 12.88 1.86
C TRP A 52 16.20 12.06 0.60
N ALA A 53 17.01 11.05 0.28
CA ALA A 53 16.82 10.22 -0.90
C ALA A 53 15.40 9.59 -0.97
N THR A 54 14.80 9.23 0.16
CA THR A 54 13.46 8.63 0.21
C THR A 54 12.32 9.64 0.41
N LEU A 55 12.64 10.94 0.51
CA LEU A 55 11.62 11.99 0.67
C LEU A 55 10.58 12.01 -0.46
N PRO A 56 10.91 11.69 -1.73
CA PRO A 56 9.90 11.56 -2.79
C PRO A 56 8.81 10.52 -2.48
N ILE A 57 9.18 9.38 -1.87
CA ILE A 57 8.23 8.35 -1.46
C ILE A 57 7.37 8.87 -0.31
N THR A 58 7.98 9.55 0.67
CA THR A 58 7.26 10.23 1.77
C THR A 58 6.24 11.24 1.22
N MET A 59 6.61 12.02 0.20
CA MET A 59 5.70 12.97 -0.46
C MET A 59 4.53 12.25 -1.14
N ALA A 60 4.78 11.13 -1.82
CA ALA A 60 3.71 10.34 -2.45
C ALA A 60 2.72 9.78 -1.39
N VAL A 61 3.24 9.23 -0.29
CA VAL A 61 2.39 8.73 0.81
C VAL A 61 1.60 9.87 1.47
N THR A 62 2.25 11.00 1.72
CA THR A 62 1.60 12.20 2.28
C THR A 62 0.52 12.72 1.34
N GLY A 63 0.81 12.78 0.04
CA GLY A 63 -0.16 13.17 -0.99
C GLY A 63 -1.37 12.23 -1.01
N SER A 64 -1.16 10.92 -0.85
CA SER A 64 -2.24 9.93 -0.74
C SER A 64 -3.12 10.18 0.48
N MET A 65 -2.50 10.41 1.64
CA MET A 65 -3.21 10.71 2.89
C MET A 65 -4.05 11.99 2.76
N LEU A 66 -3.48 13.07 2.26
CA LEU A 66 -4.17 14.35 2.08
C LEU A 66 -5.30 14.29 1.05
N SER A 67 -5.14 13.47 0.00
CA SER A 67 -6.11 13.35 -1.09
C SER A 67 -7.28 12.41 -0.75
N ALA A 68 -7.16 11.53 0.25
CA ALA A 68 -8.15 10.49 0.53
C ALA A 68 -9.55 11.06 0.83
N THR A 69 -9.62 12.06 1.70
CA THR A 69 -10.89 12.71 2.09
C THR A 69 -11.52 13.52 0.94
N PRO A 70 -10.82 14.45 0.27
CA PRO A 70 -11.40 15.19 -0.85
C PRO A 70 -11.78 14.27 -2.03
N LEU A 71 -10.97 13.25 -2.32
CA LEU A 71 -11.29 12.29 -3.38
C LEU A 71 -12.53 11.45 -3.06
N SER A 72 -12.68 11.01 -1.79
CA SER A 72 -13.89 10.34 -1.32
C SER A 72 -15.13 11.24 -1.49
N ALA A 73 -15.03 12.54 -1.15
CA ALA A 73 -16.12 13.49 -1.32
C ALA A 73 -16.48 13.70 -2.81
N ILE A 74 -15.48 13.76 -3.70
CA ILE A 74 -15.69 13.80 -5.16
C ILE A 74 -16.42 12.54 -5.62
N MET A 75 -16.00 11.35 -5.15
CA MET A 75 -16.64 10.08 -5.49
C MET A 75 -18.09 10.00 -5.00
N GLN A 76 -18.38 10.52 -3.82
CA GLN A 76 -19.75 10.58 -3.27
C GLN A 76 -20.64 11.52 -4.09
N ARG A 77 -20.13 12.69 -4.47
CA ARG A 77 -20.93 13.71 -5.17
C ARG A 77 -21.08 13.42 -6.66
N PHE A 78 -20.00 12.98 -7.33
CA PHE A 78 -19.94 12.86 -8.79
C PHE A 78 -19.85 11.40 -9.28
N GLY A 79 -19.71 10.44 -8.36
CA GLY A 79 -19.59 9.01 -8.64
C GLY A 79 -18.13 8.51 -8.71
N ARG A 80 -17.97 7.19 -8.57
CA ARG A 80 -16.65 6.51 -8.54
C ARG A 80 -15.81 6.79 -9.79
N ARG A 81 -16.43 6.78 -10.97
CA ARG A 81 -15.77 7.02 -12.26
C ARG A 81 -15.02 8.36 -12.27
N VAL A 82 -15.67 9.44 -11.82
CA VAL A 82 -15.06 10.79 -11.80
C VAL A 82 -13.87 10.81 -10.84
N GLY A 83 -13.99 10.21 -9.63
CA GLY A 83 -12.89 10.14 -8.70
C GLY A 83 -11.68 9.36 -9.24
N PHE A 84 -11.91 8.27 -9.98
CA PHE A 84 -10.83 7.50 -10.59
C PHE A 84 -10.17 8.24 -11.77
N LEU A 85 -10.94 8.97 -12.55
CA LEU A 85 -10.40 9.86 -13.60
C LEU A 85 -9.52 10.96 -13.01
N VAL A 86 -9.98 11.61 -11.92
CA VAL A 86 -9.17 12.61 -11.19
C VAL A 86 -7.88 11.99 -10.67
N GLY A 87 -7.94 10.79 -10.10
CA GLY A 87 -6.76 10.08 -9.63
C GLY A 87 -5.76 9.77 -10.75
N ALA A 88 -6.22 9.21 -11.88
CA ALA A 88 -5.37 8.88 -13.00
C ALA A 88 -4.76 10.14 -13.66
N LEU A 89 -5.53 11.22 -13.83
CA LEU A 89 -5.02 12.49 -14.34
C LEU A 89 -3.99 13.13 -13.40
N ALA A 90 -4.23 13.08 -12.08
CA ALA A 90 -3.25 13.54 -11.09
C ALA A 90 -1.97 12.69 -11.13
N GLY A 91 -2.09 11.36 -11.32
CA GLY A 91 -0.96 10.46 -11.50
C GLY A 91 -0.15 10.78 -12.76
N ALA A 92 -0.84 11.02 -13.91
CA ALA A 92 -0.18 11.43 -15.15
C ALA A 92 0.54 12.78 -14.99
N LEU A 93 -0.12 13.76 -14.38
CA LEU A 93 0.48 15.08 -14.12
C LEU A 93 1.67 14.97 -13.17
N GLY A 94 1.54 14.20 -12.07
CA GLY A 94 2.62 13.96 -11.12
C GLY A 94 3.84 13.31 -11.78
N ALA A 95 3.62 12.27 -12.60
CA ALA A 95 4.69 11.62 -13.35
C ALA A 95 5.33 12.55 -14.38
N SER A 96 4.55 13.42 -15.04
CA SER A 96 5.06 14.45 -15.98
C SER A 96 5.94 15.47 -15.26
N VAL A 97 5.52 15.95 -14.10
CA VAL A 97 6.31 16.87 -13.26
C VAL A 97 7.60 16.19 -12.79
N CYS A 98 7.55 14.91 -12.39
CA CYS A 98 8.75 14.14 -12.04
C CYS A 98 9.70 13.98 -13.23
N ALA A 99 9.18 13.71 -14.44
CA ALA A 99 9.98 13.59 -15.65
C ALA A 99 10.71 14.91 -15.97
N VAL A 100 10.00 16.05 -15.91
CA VAL A 100 10.60 17.39 -16.08
C VAL A 100 11.64 17.67 -14.99
N ALA A 101 11.36 17.28 -13.76
CA ALA A 101 12.28 17.45 -12.63
C ALA A 101 13.60 16.69 -12.84
N LEU A 102 13.53 15.46 -13.36
CA LEU A 102 14.73 14.67 -13.72
C LEU A 102 15.55 15.35 -14.82
N MET A 103 14.89 15.89 -15.85
CA MET A 103 15.56 16.60 -16.94
C MET A 103 16.23 17.91 -16.47
N GLN A 104 15.65 18.59 -15.47
CA GLN A 104 16.16 19.84 -14.93
C GLN A 104 17.11 19.65 -13.73
N GLY A 105 17.25 18.43 -13.20
CA GLY A 105 18.00 18.17 -11.97
C GLY A 105 17.39 18.80 -10.73
N SER A 106 16.05 19.04 -10.70
CA SER A 106 15.36 19.76 -9.63
C SER A 106 14.72 18.83 -8.62
N PHE A 107 15.35 18.68 -7.45
CA PHE A 107 14.78 17.88 -6.34
C PHE A 107 13.44 18.42 -5.85
N ALA A 108 13.29 19.75 -5.69
CA ALA A 108 12.05 20.36 -5.22
C ALA A 108 10.87 20.10 -6.18
N LEU A 109 11.09 20.19 -7.49
CA LEU A 109 10.08 19.88 -8.48
C LEU A 109 9.72 18.38 -8.46
N PHE A 110 10.70 17.51 -8.22
CA PHE A 110 10.49 16.06 -8.09
C PHE A 110 9.62 15.72 -6.89
N LEU A 111 9.82 16.42 -5.74
CA LEU A 111 8.95 16.28 -4.56
C LEU A 111 7.52 16.71 -4.84
N ALA A 112 7.32 17.81 -5.56
CA ALA A 112 5.99 18.27 -5.95
C ALA A 112 5.28 17.26 -6.87
N GLY A 113 5.97 16.70 -7.85
CA GLY A 113 5.43 15.63 -8.71
C GLY A 113 5.08 14.37 -7.93
N SER A 114 5.94 13.98 -6.98
CA SER A 114 5.69 12.84 -6.09
C SER A 114 4.45 13.05 -5.21
N LEU A 115 4.25 14.25 -4.66
CA LEU A 115 3.05 14.60 -3.89
C LEU A 115 1.77 14.45 -4.72
N LEU A 116 1.78 14.92 -5.97
CA LEU A 116 0.65 14.76 -6.90
C LEU A 116 0.37 13.29 -7.23
N THR A 117 1.40 12.47 -7.39
CA THR A 117 1.27 11.03 -7.61
C THR A 117 0.54 10.35 -6.44
N GLY A 118 0.63 10.89 -5.22
CA GLY A 118 -0.11 10.41 -4.07
C GLY A 118 -1.63 10.42 -4.26
N THR A 119 -2.18 11.38 -5.02
CA THR A 119 -3.62 11.41 -5.33
C THR A 119 -4.06 10.16 -6.11
N TYR A 120 -3.23 9.71 -7.06
CA TYR A 120 -3.44 8.44 -7.76
C TYR A 120 -3.40 7.24 -6.78
N MET A 121 -2.43 7.19 -5.86
CA MET A 121 -2.34 6.12 -4.85
C MET A 121 -3.60 6.04 -3.99
N SER A 122 -4.14 7.20 -3.59
CA SER A 122 -5.42 7.27 -2.87
C SER A 122 -6.58 6.71 -3.71
N ALA A 123 -6.68 7.08 -4.99
CA ALA A 123 -7.73 6.59 -5.89
C ALA A 123 -7.69 5.07 -6.05
N GLN A 124 -6.50 4.49 -6.18
CA GLN A 124 -6.28 3.05 -6.29
C GLN A 124 -6.82 2.29 -5.07
N GLY A 125 -6.64 2.83 -3.87
CA GLY A 125 -7.16 2.24 -2.64
C GLY A 125 -8.69 2.03 -2.65
N PHE A 126 -9.43 2.80 -3.45
CA PHE A 126 -10.88 2.69 -3.56
C PHE A 126 -11.36 1.64 -4.59
N TYR A 127 -10.51 1.06 -5.45
CA TYR A 127 -10.95 0.09 -6.48
C TYR A 127 -11.67 -1.12 -5.87
N ARG A 128 -11.15 -1.68 -4.78
CA ARG A 128 -11.76 -2.81 -4.06
C ARG A 128 -13.16 -2.49 -3.52
N PHE A 129 -13.39 -1.26 -3.07
CA PHE A 129 -14.70 -0.83 -2.58
C PHE A 129 -15.68 -0.61 -3.74
N ALA A 130 -15.20 -0.02 -4.84
CA ALA A 130 -15.99 0.17 -6.05
C ALA A 130 -16.45 -1.16 -6.68
N ALA A 131 -15.64 -2.21 -6.56
CA ALA A 131 -16.03 -3.56 -7.00
C ALA A 131 -17.26 -4.10 -6.24
N ALA A 132 -17.42 -3.70 -4.98
CA ALA A 132 -18.53 -4.11 -4.13
C ALA A 132 -19.81 -3.31 -4.39
N ASP A 133 -19.72 -2.11 -4.96
CA ASP A 133 -20.85 -1.16 -5.07
C ASP A 133 -21.99 -1.67 -5.96
N THR A 134 -21.69 -2.48 -6.98
CA THR A 134 -22.68 -3.02 -7.93
C THR A 134 -22.90 -4.53 -7.80
N ALA A 135 -22.17 -5.20 -6.91
CA ALA A 135 -22.22 -6.64 -6.73
C ALA A 135 -23.33 -7.06 -5.78
N SER A 136 -24.03 -8.16 -6.10
CA SER A 136 -24.97 -8.81 -5.18
C SER A 136 -24.24 -9.25 -3.90
N GLU A 137 -24.98 -9.49 -2.82
CA GLU A 137 -24.39 -9.92 -1.54
C GLU A 137 -23.55 -11.19 -1.68
N THR A 138 -23.99 -12.12 -2.52
CA THR A 138 -23.28 -13.38 -2.81
C THR A 138 -22.05 -13.20 -3.69
N PHE A 139 -22.05 -12.20 -4.60
CA PHE A 139 -20.95 -11.93 -5.51
C PHE A 139 -19.91 -10.94 -4.95
N ARG A 140 -20.30 -10.08 -4.00
CA ARG A 140 -19.46 -9.02 -3.41
C ARG A 140 -18.09 -9.50 -2.90
N PRO A 141 -17.98 -10.60 -2.12
CA PRO A 141 -16.68 -11.10 -1.69
C PRO A 141 -15.77 -11.52 -2.85
N LYS A 142 -16.35 -12.17 -3.88
CA LYS A 142 -15.62 -12.58 -5.09
C LYS A 142 -15.14 -11.37 -5.90
N ALA A 143 -15.97 -10.34 -6.05
CA ALA A 143 -15.65 -9.11 -6.74
C ALA A 143 -14.43 -8.40 -6.11
N ILE A 144 -14.42 -8.26 -4.79
CA ILE A 144 -13.30 -7.69 -4.03
C ILE A 144 -12.04 -8.54 -4.24
N SER A 145 -12.16 -9.87 -4.10
CA SER A 145 -11.02 -10.80 -4.25
C SER A 145 -10.41 -10.73 -5.65
N TRP A 146 -11.22 -10.62 -6.70
CA TRP A 146 -10.72 -10.53 -8.07
C TRP A 146 -9.96 -9.23 -8.33
N VAL A 147 -10.45 -8.10 -7.82
CA VAL A 147 -9.72 -6.82 -7.91
C VAL A 147 -8.41 -6.89 -7.14
N MET A 148 -8.40 -7.49 -5.95
CA MET A 148 -7.17 -7.69 -5.19
C MET A 148 -6.18 -8.63 -5.93
N ALA A 149 -6.67 -9.66 -6.62
CA ALA A 149 -5.85 -10.52 -7.46
C ALA A 149 -5.17 -9.76 -8.62
N GLY A 150 -5.80 -8.70 -9.15
CA GLY A 150 -5.15 -7.78 -10.09
C GLY A 150 -3.86 -7.17 -9.54
N GLY A 151 -3.75 -7.03 -8.20
CA GLY A 151 -2.54 -6.59 -7.51
C GLY A 151 -1.33 -7.53 -7.71
N LEU A 152 -1.55 -8.84 -7.86
CA LEU A 152 -0.47 -9.78 -8.17
C LEU A 152 0.09 -9.55 -9.58
N LEU A 153 -0.77 -9.21 -10.55
CA LEU A 153 -0.32 -8.84 -11.89
C LEU A 153 0.49 -7.54 -11.84
N SER A 154 0.03 -6.55 -11.06
CA SER A 154 0.76 -5.30 -10.89
C SER A 154 2.14 -5.48 -10.26
N ALA A 155 2.27 -6.45 -9.35
CA ALA A 155 3.54 -6.81 -8.71
C ALA A 155 4.60 -7.32 -9.69
N VAL A 156 4.16 -7.92 -10.80
CA VAL A 156 5.06 -8.38 -11.87
C VAL A 156 5.24 -7.29 -12.92
N ILE A 157 4.16 -6.65 -13.40
CA ILE A 157 4.21 -5.67 -14.48
C ILE A 157 5.11 -4.48 -14.11
N GLY A 158 4.92 -3.88 -12.94
CA GLY A 158 5.66 -2.68 -12.53
C GLY A 158 7.17 -2.86 -12.56
N PRO A 159 7.74 -3.85 -11.85
CA PRO A 159 9.18 -4.11 -11.89
C PRO A 159 9.71 -4.47 -13.28
N GLN A 160 8.94 -5.20 -14.13
CA GLN A 160 9.38 -5.46 -15.50
C GLN A 160 9.44 -4.18 -16.35
N VAL A 161 8.47 -3.27 -16.18
CA VAL A 161 8.53 -1.94 -16.81
C VAL A 161 9.76 -1.17 -16.34
N VAL A 162 10.08 -1.19 -15.04
CA VAL A 162 11.31 -0.55 -14.52
C VAL A 162 12.56 -1.11 -15.19
N LYS A 163 12.70 -2.44 -15.28
CA LYS A 163 13.86 -3.08 -15.92
C LYS A 163 14.06 -2.65 -17.37
N LEU A 164 12.97 -2.46 -18.10
CA LEU A 164 13.02 -2.05 -19.50
C LEU A 164 13.26 -0.55 -19.69
N THR A 165 12.95 0.28 -18.68
CA THR A 165 12.84 1.72 -18.88
C THR A 165 13.78 2.54 -17.99
N ALA A 166 14.30 1.97 -16.89
CA ALA A 166 15.09 2.73 -15.91
C ALA A 166 16.38 3.33 -16.52
N GLU A 167 17.02 2.57 -17.38
CA GLU A 167 18.29 2.93 -18.04
C GLU A 167 18.15 3.11 -19.57
N ALA A 168 16.91 3.13 -20.09
CA ALA A 168 16.66 3.21 -21.53
C ALA A 168 16.94 4.60 -22.12
N MET A 169 17.15 5.62 -21.29
CA MET A 169 17.36 7.01 -21.72
C MET A 169 18.63 7.58 -21.12
N VAL A 170 19.14 8.66 -21.72
CA VAL A 170 20.34 9.38 -21.25
C VAL A 170 20.17 9.87 -19.80
N VAL A 171 18.96 10.34 -19.45
CA VAL A 171 18.62 10.70 -18.07
C VAL A 171 18.08 9.45 -17.37
N PRO A 172 18.76 8.93 -16.35
CA PRO A 172 18.32 7.74 -15.62
C PRO A 172 16.90 7.90 -15.10
N PHE A 173 16.11 6.82 -15.13
CA PHE A 173 14.72 6.73 -14.65
C PHE A 173 13.70 7.58 -15.44
N LEU A 174 14.11 8.47 -16.35
CA LEU A 174 13.17 9.27 -17.16
C LEU A 174 12.19 8.37 -17.92
N GLY A 175 12.68 7.30 -18.56
CA GLY A 175 11.85 6.32 -19.26
C GLY A 175 10.77 5.71 -18.37
N THR A 176 11.07 5.46 -17.10
CA THR A 176 10.12 4.90 -16.12
C THR A 176 8.98 5.89 -15.82
N TYR A 177 9.28 7.18 -15.68
CA TYR A 177 8.23 8.20 -15.48
C TYR A 177 7.39 8.42 -16.74
N LEU A 178 7.98 8.35 -17.94
CA LEU A 178 7.22 8.37 -19.21
C LEU A 178 6.29 7.16 -19.33
N ALA A 179 6.75 5.98 -18.94
CA ALA A 179 5.90 4.78 -18.86
C ALA A 179 4.75 4.98 -17.85
N ALA A 180 5.01 5.59 -16.68
CA ALA A 180 3.98 5.92 -15.71
C ALA A 180 2.90 6.87 -16.26
N ILE A 181 3.29 7.87 -17.07
CA ILE A 181 2.34 8.74 -17.78
C ILE A 181 1.44 7.89 -18.69
N LEU A 182 2.04 7.02 -19.51
CA LEU A 182 1.30 6.16 -20.44
C LEU A 182 0.31 5.25 -19.68
N LEU A 183 0.75 4.62 -18.58
CA LEU A 183 -0.11 3.77 -17.74
C LEU A 183 -1.31 4.54 -17.20
N ASN A 184 -1.13 5.78 -16.73
CA ASN A 184 -2.22 6.62 -16.26
C ASN A 184 -3.19 7.00 -17.39
N LEU A 185 -2.69 7.32 -18.59
CA LEU A 185 -3.53 7.61 -19.75
C LEU A 185 -4.34 6.37 -20.18
N CYS A 186 -3.73 5.18 -20.16
CA CYS A 186 -4.46 3.92 -20.34
C CYS A 186 -5.56 3.75 -19.28
N GLY A 187 -5.28 4.13 -18.03
CA GLY A 187 -6.27 4.14 -16.95
C GLY A 187 -7.45 5.06 -17.22
N VAL A 188 -7.21 6.27 -17.74
CA VAL A 188 -8.27 7.19 -18.16
C VAL A 188 -9.19 6.54 -19.20
N ALA A 189 -8.60 5.85 -20.20
CA ALA A 189 -9.36 5.12 -21.21
C ALA A 189 -10.16 3.94 -20.60
N LEU A 190 -9.55 3.17 -19.68
CA LEU A 190 -10.23 2.07 -18.98
C LEU A 190 -11.45 2.53 -18.18
N PHE A 191 -11.34 3.63 -17.46
CA PHE A 191 -12.45 4.15 -16.65
C PHE A 191 -13.61 4.69 -17.48
N ALA A 192 -13.43 4.92 -18.80
CA ALA A 192 -14.54 5.21 -19.70
C ALA A 192 -15.58 4.07 -19.74
N PHE A 193 -15.14 2.82 -19.53
CA PHE A 193 -16.00 1.64 -19.54
C PHE A 193 -16.65 1.32 -18.18
N LEU A 194 -16.31 2.08 -17.11
CA LEU A 194 -16.85 1.87 -15.78
C LEU A 194 -18.28 2.43 -15.67
N ASP A 195 -19.21 1.58 -15.24
CA ASP A 195 -20.62 1.91 -15.09
C ASP A 195 -21.08 1.62 -13.64
N ILE A 196 -20.72 2.50 -12.72
CA ILE A 196 -21.13 2.45 -11.32
C ILE A 196 -22.06 3.62 -11.03
N PRO A 197 -23.29 3.38 -10.50
CA PRO A 197 -24.21 4.43 -10.13
C PRO A 197 -23.62 5.33 -9.04
N ARG A 198 -24.12 6.56 -8.98
CA ARG A 198 -23.74 7.46 -7.89
C ARG A 198 -24.26 6.89 -6.56
N PRO A 199 -23.47 6.94 -5.47
CA PRO A 199 -23.92 6.53 -4.16
C PRO A 199 -25.16 7.35 -3.73
N THR A 200 -26.15 6.70 -3.14
CA THR A 200 -27.26 7.40 -2.47
C THR A 200 -26.72 8.11 -1.23
N PRO A 201 -27.10 9.38 -0.99
CA PRO A 201 -26.71 10.07 0.24
C PRO A 201 -27.20 9.27 1.47
N PRO A 202 -26.44 9.26 2.60
CA PRO A 202 -26.89 8.67 3.84
C PRO A 202 -28.23 9.27 4.29
N ALA A 203 -29.14 8.45 4.81
CA ALA A 203 -30.40 8.93 5.34
C ALA A 203 -30.17 9.92 6.50
N ALA A 204 -30.86 11.04 6.47
CA ALA A 204 -30.83 12.00 7.58
C ALA A 204 -31.36 11.33 8.86
N GLY A 205 -30.58 11.34 9.96
CA GLY A 205 -30.99 10.80 11.25
C GLY A 205 -30.36 9.48 11.67
N SER A 206 -29.32 8.98 10.97
CA SER A 206 -28.58 7.80 11.43
C SER A 206 -28.03 7.99 12.86
N PRO A 207 -28.09 6.98 13.75
CA PRO A 207 -27.57 7.07 15.12
C PRO A 207 -26.11 7.52 15.13
N ARG A 208 -25.80 8.48 16.02
CA ARG A 208 -24.41 8.89 16.25
C ARG A 208 -23.76 7.85 17.16
N GLY A 209 -22.97 6.93 16.59
CA GLY A 209 -22.11 6.03 17.38
C GLY A 209 -21.05 6.76 18.23
N ARG A 210 -20.24 6.00 18.98
CA ARG A 210 -19.16 6.49 19.86
C ARG A 210 -18.23 7.50 19.13
N SER A 211 -17.69 8.43 19.89
CA SER A 211 -16.68 9.39 19.40
C SER A 211 -15.37 8.71 19.04
N ARG A 212 -14.51 9.39 18.27
CA ARG A 212 -13.17 8.85 17.88
C ARG A 212 -12.33 8.48 19.10
N LEU A 213 -12.38 9.28 20.17
CA LEU A 213 -11.60 9.05 21.39
C LEU A 213 -12.14 7.87 22.20
N GLU A 214 -13.46 7.72 22.29
CA GLU A 214 -14.11 6.57 22.93
C GLU A 214 -13.78 5.27 22.19
N LEU A 215 -13.79 5.29 20.86
CA LEU A 215 -13.40 4.14 20.05
C LEU A 215 -11.93 3.74 20.28
N LEU A 216 -10.99 4.70 20.35
CA LEU A 216 -9.58 4.41 20.65
C LEU A 216 -9.34 3.92 22.08
N ARG A 217 -10.24 4.19 23.03
CA ARG A 217 -10.15 3.67 24.40
C ARG A 217 -10.58 2.20 24.48
N GLU A 218 -11.28 1.69 23.48
CA GLU A 218 -11.63 0.27 23.38
C GLU A 218 -10.36 -0.56 23.14
N PRO A 219 -9.99 -1.49 24.06
CA PRO A 219 -8.71 -2.21 23.99
C PRO A 219 -8.49 -2.97 22.68
N ARG A 220 -9.51 -3.62 22.15
CA ARG A 220 -9.42 -4.37 20.89
C ARG A 220 -9.16 -3.44 19.70
N ILE A 221 -9.80 -2.28 19.69
CA ILE A 221 -9.60 -1.24 18.67
C ILE A 221 -8.18 -0.66 18.78
N ALA A 222 -7.76 -0.27 19.99
CA ALA A 222 -6.43 0.30 20.21
C ALA A 222 -5.31 -0.64 19.76
N VAL A 223 -5.37 -1.92 20.16
CA VAL A 223 -4.38 -2.94 19.78
C VAL A 223 -4.42 -3.21 18.28
N ALA A 224 -5.60 -3.26 17.66
CA ALA A 224 -5.72 -3.42 16.21
C ALA A 224 -5.05 -2.26 15.46
N VAL A 225 -5.29 -1.01 15.87
CA VAL A 225 -4.68 0.19 15.26
C VAL A 225 -3.16 0.19 15.46
N ILE A 226 -2.66 -0.12 16.67
CA ILE A 226 -1.22 -0.22 16.95
C ILE A 226 -0.57 -1.28 16.04
N CYS A 227 -1.10 -2.49 15.99
CA CYS A 227 -0.52 -3.58 15.20
C CYS A 227 -0.62 -3.31 13.70
N ALA A 228 -1.73 -2.72 13.21
CA ALA A 228 -1.85 -2.32 11.82
C ALA A 228 -0.81 -1.27 11.43
N THR A 229 -0.64 -0.25 12.29
CA THR A 229 0.34 0.82 12.08
C THR A 229 1.77 0.29 12.10
N VAL A 230 2.12 -0.52 13.09
CA VAL A 230 3.47 -1.11 13.19
C VAL A 230 3.75 -2.02 12.00
N ALA A 231 2.84 -2.95 11.67
CA ALA A 231 3.05 -3.87 10.55
C ALA A 231 3.27 -3.12 9.23
N TYR A 232 2.47 -2.07 8.95
CA TYR A 232 2.58 -1.32 7.70
C TYR A 232 3.78 -0.35 7.71
N ALA A 233 4.03 0.33 8.81
CA ALA A 233 5.15 1.26 8.93
C ALA A 233 6.49 0.55 8.81
N LEU A 234 6.67 -0.61 9.47
CA LEU A 234 7.90 -1.40 9.39
C LEU A 234 8.11 -2.01 8.01
N MET A 235 7.05 -2.51 7.40
CA MET A 235 7.11 -2.98 6.01
C MET A 235 7.59 -1.85 5.09
N ASN A 236 6.99 -0.66 5.21
CA ASN A 236 7.36 0.48 4.39
C ASN A 236 8.77 1.01 4.69
N LEU A 237 9.21 0.99 5.95
CA LEU A 237 10.56 1.38 6.38
C LEU A 237 11.63 0.58 5.62
N VAL A 238 11.51 -0.75 5.64
CA VAL A 238 12.48 -1.66 5.04
C VAL A 238 12.35 -1.68 3.51
N MET A 239 11.11 -1.76 2.97
CA MET A 239 10.87 -1.76 1.52
C MET A 239 11.41 -0.50 0.85
N THR A 240 11.24 0.67 1.48
CA THR A 240 11.70 1.96 0.92
C THR A 240 13.23 2.04 0.81
N SER A 241 13.96 1.48 1.77
CA SER A 241 15.43 1.43 1.77
C SER A 241 16.00 0.32 0.88
N SER A 242 15.22 -0.72 0.60
CA SER A 242 15.73 -1.93 -0.08
C SER A 242 16.37 -1.66 -1.45
N PRO A 243 15.76 -0.88 -2.37
CA PRO A 243 16.41 -0.57 -3.64
C PRO A 243 17.73 0.19 -3.47
N LEU A 244 17.81 1.11 -2.49
CA LEU A 244 19.03 1.85 -2.16
C LEU A 244 20.11 0.91 -1.62
N ALA A 245 19.75 -0.03 -0.74
CA ALA A 245 20.65 -1.00 -0.16
C ALA A 245 21.18 -1.97 -1.23
N VAL A 246 20.28 -2.55 -2.05
CA VAL A 246 20.65 -3.50 -3.12
C VAL A 246 21.62 -2.84 -4.09
N VAL A 247 21.28 -1.66 -4.63
CA VAL A 247 22.15 -0.95 -5.59
C VAL A 247 23.42 -0.44 -4.91
N GLY A 248 23.32 0.06 -3.69
CA GLY A 248 24.47 0.53 -2.92
C GLY A 248 25.48 -0.57 -2.53
N CYS A 249 25.03 -1.83 -2.42
CA CYS A 249 25.91 -3.01 -2.26
C CYS A 249 26.48 -3.52 -3.59
N GLY A 250 26.27 -2.82 -4.72
CA GLY A 250 26.88 -3.13 -6.02
C GLY A 250 26.06 -4.04 -6.93
N PHE A 251 24.80 -4.36 -6.56
CA PHE A 251 23.88 -5.12 -7.42
C PHE A 251 23.19 -4.20 -8.44
N ALA A 252 22.66 -4.79 -9.51
CA ALA A 252 22.00 -4.03 -10.56
C ALA A 252 20.60 -3.52 -10.13
N THR A 253 20.11 -2.45 -10.75
CA THR A 253 18.73 -1.96 -10.59
C THR A 253 17.70 -3.04 -10.92
N SER A 254 18.03 -3.95 -11.85
CA SER A 254 17.19 -5.12 -12.17
C SER A 254 17.06 -6.11 -11.00
N ASP A 255 18.10 -6.25 -10.18
CA ASP A 255 18.06 -7.10 -8.99
C ASP A 255 17.18 -6.47 -7.91
N ALA A 256 17.29 -5.16 -7.71
CA ALA A 256 16.36 -4.43 -6.83
C ALA A 256 14.91 -4.60 -7.28
N ALA A 257 14.63 -4.53 -8.59
CA ALA A 257 13.31 -4.77 -9.15
C ALA A 257 12.82 -6.21 -8.90
N ASN A 258 13.69 -7.22 -8.98
CA ASN A 258 13.38 -8.62 -8.67
C ASN A 258 13.04 -8.83 -7.20
N VAL A 259 13.82 -8.24 -6.30
CA VAL A 259 13.61 -8.28 -4.85
C VAL A 259 12.25 -7.66 -4.48
N VAL A 260 11.93 -6.49 -5.06
CA VAL A 260 10.62 -5.84 -4.86
C VAL A 260 9.49 -6.68 -5.44
N THR A 261 9.69 -7.33 -6.61
CA THR A 261 8.69 -8.26 -7.18
C THR A 261 8.38 -9.39 -6.19
N ALA A 262 9.40 -10.06 -5.68
CA ALA A 262 9.23 -11.15 -4.72
C ALA A 262 8.52 -10.69 -3.45
N HIS A 263 8.88 -9.49 -2.94
CA HIS A 263 8.21 -8.87 -1.81
C HIS A 263 6.72 -8.64 -2.05
N VAL A 264 6.35 -7.98 -3.14
CA VAL A 264 4.95 -7.64 -3.42
C VAL A 264 4.11 -8.90 -3.70
N LEU A 265 4.69 -9.92 -4.35
CA LEU A 265 4.05 -11.22 -4.48
C LEU A 265 3.82 -11.88 -3.11
N ALA A 266 4.78 -11.80 -2.21
CA ALA A 266 4.67 -12.29 -0.84
C ALA A 266 3.67 -11.49 0.02
N MET A 267 3.48 -10.19 -0.26
CA MET A 267 2.45 -9.36 0.38
C MET A 267 1.04 -9.80 0.00
N TYR A 268 0.77 -10.04 -1.27
CA TYR A 268 -0.58 -10.29 -1.75
C TYR A 268 -0.93 -11.77 -1.91
N GLY A 269 0.05 -12.63 -2.18
CA GLY A 269 -0.17 -14.06 -2.38
C GLY A 269 -0.91 -14.74 -1.22
N PRO A 270 -0.49 -14.57 0.04
CA PRO A 270 -1.18 -15.18 1.17
C PRO A 270 -2.62 -14.72 1.37
N SER A 271 -3.02 -13.56 0.82
CA SER A 271 -4.38 -13.01 1.00
C SER A 271 -5.48 -13.96 0.57
N PHE A 272 -5.20 -14.90 -0.34
CA PHE A 272 -6.17 -15.93 -0.76
C PHE A 272 -6.56 -16.89 0.36
N PHE A 273 -5.70 -17.11 1.34
CA PHE A 273 -5.94 -18.04 2.44
C PHE A 273 -5.89 -17.39 3.83
N THR A 274 -5.33 -16.19 3.97
CA THR A 274 -5.22 -15.48 5.27
C THR A 274 -6.57 -15.36 5.97
N GLY A 275 -7.65 -15.09 5.23
CA GLY A 275 -9.00 -15.06 5.78
C GLY A 275 -9.44 -16.39 6.40
N HIS A 276 -9.10 -17.52 5.79
CA HIS A 276 -9.38 -18.87 6.34
C HIS A 276 -8.54 -19.15 7.58
N VAL A 277 -7.29 -18.71 7.61
CA VAL A 277 -6.39 -18.82 8.77
C VAL A 277 -6.95 -18.01 9.95
N ILE A 278 -7.42 -16.77 9.69
CA ILE A 278 -8.06 -15.93 10.71
C ILE A 278 -9.34 -16.58 11.24
N ALA A 279 -10.19 -17.10 10.35
CA ALA A 279 -11.43 -17.78 10.76
C ALA A 279 -11.18 -19.02 11.64
N ARG A 280 -10.06 -19.74 11.40
CA ARG A 280 -9.72 -20.96 12.15
C ARG A 280 -8.99 -20.69 13.46
N PHE A 281 -8.07 -19.72 13.50
CA PHE A 281 -7.15 -19.52 14.63
C PHE A 281 -7.42 -18.23 15.42
N GLY A 282 -8.25 -17.32 14.89
CA GLY A 282 -8.52 -15.99 15.43
C GLY A 282 -7.54 -14.92 14.93
N ALA A 283 -7.99 -13.68 14.93
CA ALA A 283 -7.23 -12.54 14.40
C ALA A 283 -5.96 -12.27 15.23
N GLU A 284 -6.04 -12.36 16.55
CA GLU A 284 -4.93 -12.09 17.47
C GLU A 284 -3.73 -13.02 17.26
N LYS A 285 -3.97 -14.32 17.06
CA LYS A 285 -2.89 -15.31 16.80
C LYS A 285 -2.26 -15.09 15.44
N VAL A 286 -3.05 -14.73 14.43
CA VAL A 286 -2.54 -14.43 13.07
C VAL A 286 -1.70 -13.16 13.09
N MET A 287 -2.11 -12.13 13.85
CA MET A 287 -1.32 -10.92 14.07
C MET A 287 0.01 -11.23 14.76
N ALA A 288 -0.01 -12.07 15.82
CA ALA A 288 1.20 -12.49 16.52
C ALA A 288 2.18 -13.22 15.58
N LEU A 289 1.68 -14.12 14.72
CA LEU A 289 2.48 -14.79 13.70
C LEU A 289 3.06 -13.76 12.70
N GLY A 290 2.25 -12.78 12.27
CA GLY A 290 2.71 -11.71 11.39
C GLY A 290 3.85 -10.90 11.99
N LEU A 291 3.74 -10.48 13.27
CA LEU A 291 4.81 -9.78 13.98
C LEU A 291 6.08 -10.64 14.14
N ALA A 292 5.93 -11.95 14.43
CA ALA A 292 7.06 -12.87 14.53
C ALA A 292 7.79 -13.02 13.17
N ILE A 293 7.05 -13.11 12.06
CA ILE A 293 7.63 -13.16 10.71
C ILE A 293 8.32 -11.84 10.36
N LEU A 294 7.77 -10.67 10.75
CA LEU A 294 8.45 -9.37 10.59
C LEU A 294 9.76 -9.33 11.38
N ALA A 295 9.80 -9.87 12.59
CA ALA A 295 11.04 -10.00 13.35
C ALA A 295 12.05 -10.93 12.65
N GLY A 296 11.58 -12.05 12.08
CA GLY A 296 12.38 -12.96 11.27
C GLY A 296 12.94 -12.28 10.01
N SER A 297 12.15 -11.40 9.35
CA SER A 297 12.62 -10.58 8.24
C SER A 297 13.80 -9.70 8.65
N GLY A 298 13.69 -8.99 9.77
CA GLY A 298 14.80 -8.19 10.32
C GLY A 298 16.03 -9.03 10.65
N ALA A 299 15.85 -10.22 11.23
CA ALA A 299 16.96 -11.12 11.53
C ALA A 299 17.69 -11.58 10.26
N VAL A 300 16.96 -11.95 9.19
CA VAL A 300 17.57 -12.31 7.90
C VAL A 300 18.28 -11.11 7.28
N ALA A 301 17.68 -9.92 7.34
CA ALA A 301 18.30 -8.70 6.82
C ALA A 301 19.60 -8.32 7.54
N LEU A 302 19.69 -8.63 8.84
CA LEU A 302 20.89 -8.39 9.64
C LEU A 302 21.97 -9.47 9.47
N SER A 303 21.65 -10.63 8.87
CA SER A 303 22.60 -11.73 8.71
C SER A 303 23.56 -11.55 7.55
N GLY A 304 23.31 -10.58 6.62
CA GLY A 304 24.22 -10.30 5.53
C GLY A 304 23.63 -9.38 4.45
N VAL A 305 24.44 -9.06 3.46
CA VAL A 305 24.09 -8.18 2.34
C VAL A 305 24.26 -8.85 0.96
N GLU A 306 24.28 -10.17 0.93
CA GLU A 306 24.19 -10.90 -0.34
C GLU A 306 22.75 -10.82 -0.88
N LEU A 307 22.61 -11.01 -2.19
CA LEU A 307 21.32 -10.91 -2.86
C LEU A 307 20.27 -11.86 -2.25
N GLY A 308 20.68 -13.06 -1.82
CA GLY A 308 19.82 -14.03 -1.12
C GLY A 308 19.24 -13.51 0.19
N HIS A 309 20.01 -12.72 0.96
CA HIS A 309 19.54 -12.09 2.20
C HIS A 309 18.46 -11.04 1.93
N PHE A 310 18.65 -10.22 0.88
CA PHE A 310 17.63 -9.25 0.45
C PHE A 310 16.33 -9.95 0.03
N PHE A 311 16.40 -11.00 -0.79
CA PHE A 311 15.23 -11.79 -1.19
C PHE A 311 14.52 -12.41 0.03
N GLY A 312 15.26 -13.10 0.89
CA GLY A 312 14.71 -13.76 2.08
C GLY A 312 14.05 -12.77 3.03
N ALA A 313 14.74 -11.66 3.32
CA ALA A 313 14.22 -10.60 4.17
C ALA A 313 12.92 -10.00 3.60
N LEU A 314 12.92 -9.63 2.31
CA LEU A 314 11.78 -8.96 1.69
C LEU A 314 10.57 -9.89 1.50
N VAL A 315 10.78 -11.17 1.21
CA VAL A 315 9.71 -12.17 1.17
C VAL A 315 9.06 -12.33 2.55
N LEU A 316 9.87 -12.51 3.60
CA LEU A 316 9.36 -12.59 4.97
C LEU A 316 8.66 -11.28 5.39
N LEU A 317 9.21 -10.13 5.00
CA LEU A 317 8.59 -8.82 5.23
C LEU A 317 7.18 -8.74 4.65
N GLY A 318 7.01 -9.22 3.40
CA GLY A 318 5.72 -9.25 2.72
C GLY A 318 4.70 -10.16 3.41
N ILE A 319 5.10 -11.39 3.76
CA ILE A 319 4.24 -12.36 4.47
C ILE A 319 3.87 -11.83 5.86
N GLY A 320 4.85 -11.29 6.60
CA GLY A 320 4.65 -10.73 7.93
C GLY A 320 3.68 -9.54 7.91
N TRP A 321 3.81 -8.65 6.92
CA TRP A 321 2.86 -7.57 6.70
C TRP A 321 1.45 -8.11 6.41
N ASN A 322 1.32 -9.10 5.53
CA ASN A 322 0.02 -9.68 5.19
C ASN A 322 -0.72 -10.18 6.43
N PHE A 323 -0.08 -11.02 7.24
CA PHE A 323 -0.70 -11.58 8.44
C PHE A 323 -0.92 -10.53 9.53
N GLY A 324 0.04 -9.64 9.76
CA GLY A 324 -0.07 -8.58 10.76
C GLY A 324 -1.16 -7.57 10.41
N PHE A 325 -1.14 -7.03 9.19
CA PHE A 325 -2.06 -5.97 8.76
C PHE A 325 -3.49 -6.48 8.47
N ILE A 326 -3.63 -7.64 7.81
CA ILE A 326 -4.95 -8.22 7.53
C ILE A 326 -5.57 -8.72 8.84
N GLY A 327 -4.79 -9.35 9.74
CA GLY A 327 -5.25 -9.75 11.06
C GLY A 327 -5.75 -8.57 11.89
N ALA A 328 -4.98 -7.47 11.91
CA ALA A 328 -5.36 -6.24 12.60
C ALA A 328 -6.64 -5.61 12.00
N THR A 329 -6.75 -5.61 10.67
CA THR A 329 -7.96 -5.14 9.98
C THR A 329 -9.19 -5.98 10.35
N ALA A 330 -9.04 -7.31 10.45
CA ALA A 330 -10.11 -8.21 10.86
C ALA A 330 -10.51 -7.99 12.33
N LEU A 331 -9.53 -7.81 13.24
CA LEU A 331 -9.80 -7.49 14.64
C LEU A 331 -10.54 -6.15 14.76
N LEU A 332 -10.10 -5.12 14.05
CA LEU A 332 -10.75 -3.82 14.02
C LEU A 332 -12.20 -3.94 13.54
N ALA A 333 -12.43 -4.67 12.45
CA ALA A 333 -13.76 -4.86 11.87
C ALA A 333 -14.74 -5.59 12.81
N SER A 334 -14.24 -6.43 13.72
CA SER A 334 -15.06 -7.14 14.71
C SER A 334 -15.32 -6.36 16.00
N ALA A 335 -14.66 -5.20 16.20
CA ALA A 335 -14.66 -4.46 17.46
C ALA A 335 -15.55 -3.19 17.44
N HIS A 336 -16.22 -2.92 16.34
CA HIS A 336 -17.07 -1.72 16.21
C HIS A 336 -18.47 -2.04 15.63
N ALA A 337 -19.44 -1.19 15.93
CA ALA A 337 -20.77 -1.26 15.35
C ALA A 337 -20.78 -0.77 13.88
N PRO A 338 -21.78 -1.19 13.07
CA PRO A 338 -21.88 -0.78 11.66
C PRO A 338 -21.91 0.74 11.46
N GLU A 339 -22.55 1.46 12.38
CA GLU A 339 -22.71 2.94 12.35
C GLU A 339 -21.38 3.67 12.60
N GLU A 340 -20.45 3.03 13.28
CA GLU A 340 -19.13 3.55 13.64
C GLU A 340 -18.07 3.31 12.56
N ARG A 341 -18.37 2.42 11.61
CA ARG A 341 -17.43 1.91 10.61
C ARG A 341 -16.66 3.00 9.88
N GLY A 342 -17.36 3.99 9.33
CA GLY A 342 -16.69 5.06 8.57
C GLY A 342 -15.75 5.91 9.43
N ARG A 343 -16.13 6.14 10.69
CA ARG A 343 -15.38 6.94 11.65
C ARG A 343 -14.10 6.23 12.09
N ILE A 344 -14.21 4.94 12.43
CA ILE A 344 -13.05 4.17 12.93
C ILE A 344 -12.09 3.81 11.79
N GLN A 345 -12.60 3.47 10.62
CA GLN A 345 -11.75 3.20 9.45
C GLN A 345 -10.96 4.44 9.02
N GLY A 346 -11.63 5.61 8.95
CA GLY A 346 -10.95 6.87 8.62
C GLY A 346 -9.89 7.25 9.65
N LEU A 347 -10.15 6.99 10.94
CA LEU A 347 -9.16 7.24 12.01
C LEU A 347 -7.99 6.26 11.92
N ASN A 348 -8.27 4.97 11.72
CA ASN A 348 -7.24 3.94 11.51
C ASN A 348 -6.34 4.29 10.33
N ASP A 349 -6.94 4.64 9.19
CA ASP A 349 -6.18 4.96 7.97
C ASP A 349 -5.31 6.21 8.16
N LEU A 350 -5.81 7.22 8.87
CA LEU A 350 -5.02 8.41 9.20
C LEU A 350 -3.80 8.06 10.05
N ILE A 351 -3.96 7.22 11.08
CA ILE A 351 -2.86 6.82 11.98
C ILE A 351 -1.87 5.91 11.24
N VAL A 352 -2.37 4.91 10.51
CA VAL A 352 -1.55 3.97 9.75
C VAL A 352 -0.72 4.71 8.69
N PHE A 353 -1.35 5.51 7.83
CA PHE A 353 -0.62 6.22 6.77
C PHE A 353 0.26 7.36 7.32
N GLY A 354 -0.10 7.96 8.45
CA GLY A 354 0.79 8.85 9.19
C GLY A 354 2.08 8.12 9.63
N GLY A 355 1.93 6.93 10.21
CA GLY A 355 3.05 6.07 10.57
C GLY A 355 3.90 5.63 9.36
N VAL A 356 3.26 5.29 8.25
CA VAL A 356 3.92 4.94 6.98
C VAL A 356 4.72 6.12 6.42
N ALA A 357 4.18 7.34 6.44
CA ALA A 357 4.88 8.54 5.98
C ALA A 357 6.13 8.81 6.84
N MET A 358 6.01 8.70 8.16
CA MET A 358 7.16 8.85 9.07
C MET A 358 8.20 7.74 8.87
N ALA A 359 7.78 6.49 8.68
CA ALA A 359 8.68 5.38 8.39
C ALA A 359 9.42 5.57 7.07
N SER A 360 8.74 6.06 6.03
CA SER A 360 9.36 6.38 4.74
C SER A 360 10.42 7.48 4.87
N LEU A 361 10.14 8.53 5.66
CA LEU A 361 11.10 9.60 5.93
C LEU A 361 12.31 9.08 6.72
N ALA A 362 12.06 8.32 7.80
CA ALA A 362 13.10 7.73 8.63
C ALA A 362 13.99 6.75 7.84
N SER A 363 13.41 6.03 6.87
CA SER A 363 14.09 5.06 6.02
C SER A 363 15.31 5.65 5.33
N GLY A 364 15.17 6.82 4.68
CA GLY A 364 16.29 7.50 4.01
C GLY A 364 17.36 8.02 4.96
N GLY A 365 16.93 8.59 6.09
CA GLY A 365 17.84 9.07 7.14
C GLY A 365 18.67 7.94 7.75
N LEU A 366 18.02 6.83 8.11
CA LEU A 366 18.70 5.64 8.63
C LEU A 366 19.61 5.00 7.59
N MET A 367 19.15 4.85 6.33
CA MET A 367 19.91 4.20 5.28
C MET A 367 21.18 4.98 4.92
N ASN A 368 21.08 6.29 4.78
CA ASN A 368 22.16 7.10 4.20
C ASN A 368 22.96 7.90 5.22
N CYS A 369 22.50 8.02 6.49
CA CYS A 369 23.10 8.95 7.47
C CYS A 369 23.43 8.33 8.82
N SER A 370 23.14 7.04 9.05
CA SER A 370 23.35 6.42 10.37
C SER A 370 24.61 5.58 10.52
N GLY A 371 25.41 5.38 9.46
CA GLY A 371 26.47 4.38 9.60
C GLY A 371 27.76 4.57 8.78
N GLY A 372 27.86 5.57 7.93
CA GLY A 372 29.07 5.80 7.12
C GLY A 372 29.30 4.76 5.99
N SER A 373 28.53 3.65 5.95
CA SER A 373 28.53 2.67 4.86
C SER A 373 27.10 2.23 4.55
N VAL A 374 26.88 1.67 3.34
CA VAL A 374 25.59 1.14 2.90
C VAL A 374 25.12 0.00 3.83
N GLU A 375 26.06 -0.88 4.21
CA GLU A 375 25.77 -2.00 5.11
C GLU A 375 25.32 -1.52 6.50
N ALA A 376 26.01 -0.54 7.07
CA ALA A 376 25.67 0.02 8.37
C ALA A 376 24.30 0.74 8.32
N GLY A 377 24.00 1.45 7.22
CA GLY A 377 22.69 2.04 6.98
C GLY A 377 21.59 0.99 6.90
N TRP A 378 21.81 -0.11 6.16
CA TRP A 378 20.89 -1.23 6.08
C TRP A 378 20.63 -1.89 7.44
N GLN A 379 21.69 -2.09 8.23
CA GLN A 379 21.57 -2.59 9.60
C GLN A 379 20.76 -1.64 10.48
N ALA A 380 21.02 -0.32 10.40
CA ALA A 380 20.27 0.69 11.16
C ALA A 380 18.77 0.66 10.86
N VAL A 381 18.40 0.52 9.58
CA VAL A 381 16.99 0.37 9.14
C VAL A 381 16.34 -0.84 9.79
N ASN A 382 17.01 -1.99 9.79
CA ASN A 382 16.43 -3.22 10.30
C ASN A 382 16.44 -3.28 11.85
N LEU A 383 17.45 -2.71 12.51
CA LEU A 383 17.47 -2.59 13.98
C LEU A 383 16.36 -1.63 14.49
N ALA A 384 16.02 -0.61 13.73
CA ALA A 384 14.95 0.31 14.07
C ALA A 384 13.57 -0.36 14.13
N MET A 385 13.40 -1.57 13.61
CA MET A 385 12.16 -2.35 13.74
C MET A 385 11.92 -2.82 15.20
N LEU A 386 12.98 -3.11 15.95
CA LEU A 386 12.89 -3.78 17.25
C LEU A 386 11.97 -3.07 18.27
N PRO A 387 12.11 -1.77 18.58
CA PRO A 387 11.28 -1.13 19.59
C PRO A 387 9.78 -1.14 19.22
N PHE A 388 9.46 -1.04 17.94
CA PHE A 388 8.07 -1.07 17.49
C PHE A 388 7.48 -2.49 17.52
N LEU A 389 8.26 -3.51 17.18
CA LEU A 389 7.86 -4.91 17.30
C LEU A 389 7.61 -5.29 18.75
N VAL A 390 8.48 -4.83 19.67
CA VAL A 390 8.30 -5.03 21.13
C VAL A 390 7.02 -4.33 21.61
N ALA A 391 6.78 -3.10 21.18
CA ALA A 391 5.58 -2.35 21.55
C ALA A 391 4.29 -3.03 21.03
N ALA A 392 4.25 -3.45 19.75
CA ALA A 392 3.09 -4.12 19.17
C ALA A 392 2.88 -5.52 19.78
N GLY A 393 3.96 -6.29 19.98
CA GLY A 393 3.91 -7.58 20.64
C GLY A 393 3.43 -7.47 22.09
N GLY A 394 3.95 -6.49 22.83
CA GLY A 394 3.51 -6.18 24.20
C GLY A 394 2.02 -5.79 24.28
N ALA A 395 1.55 -4.96 23.34
CA ALA A 395 0.14 -4.59 23.26
C ALA A 395 -0.77 -5.81 22.98
N LEU A 396 -0.30 -6.73 22.13
CA LEU A 396 -1.04 -7.95 21.81
C LEU A 396 -1.08 -8.92 22.98
N ILE A 397 0.05 -9.11 23.69
CA ILE A 397 0.12 -9.91 24.92
C ILE A 397 -0.78 -9.31 25.99
N TRP A 398 -0.72 -7.99 26.18
CA TRP A 398 -1.59 -7.30 27.14
C TRP A 398 -3.08 -7.54 26.83
N LEU A 399 -3.49 -7.49 25.57
CA LEU A 399 -4.87 -7.79 25.17
C LEU A 399 -5.24 -9.26 25.47
N ALA A 400 -4.32 -10.20 25.21
CA ALA A 400 -4.56 -11.62 25.44
C ALA A 400 -4.69 -12.01 26.91
N LEU A 401 -4.03 -11.26 27.80
CA LEU A 401 -4.06 -11.47 29.26
C LEU A 401 -5.24 -10.78 29.97
N ARG A 402 -6.01 -9.95 29.25
CA ARG A 402 -7.20 -9.31 29.84
C ARG A 402 -8.31 -10.33 30.07
N PRO A 403 -9.04 -10.20 31.20
CA PRO A 403 -10.27 -10.94 31.38
C PRO A 403 -11.22 -10.60 30.22
N LYS A 404 -11.81 -11.63 29.62
CA LYS A 404 -12.90 -11.41 28.65
C LYS A 404 -14.09 -10.89 29.47
N GLU A 405 -14.48 -9.65 29.24
CA GLU A 405 -15.77 -9.17 29.71
C GLU A 405 -16.83 -10.04 29.02
N GLU A 406 -17.54 -10.87 29.82
CA GLU A 406 -18.66 -11.73 29.40
C GLU A 406 -19.88 -10.89 28.97
#